data_42f599b5e420da8e9ee1fe57b7541cab
#
_entry.id   42f599b5e420da8e9ee1fe57b7541cab
#
_cell.length_a   1.000
_cell.length_b   1.000
_cell.length_c   1.000
_cell.angle_alpha   90.00
_cell.angle_beta   90.00
_cell.angle_gamma   90.00
#
_symmetry.space_group_name_H-M   'P 1'
#
loop_
_entity.id
_entity.type
_entity.pdbx_description
1 polymer ?
#
loop_
_entity_poly.entity_id
_entity_poly.type
_entity_poly.pdbx_seq_one_letter_code
_entity_poly.pdbx_strand_id
1 'polypeptide(L)'
;MKYENDFELAAAYVPHLRYDKAEPFALQGIGYTIYHGTAKSPSCRRVIEIPEGKTAIEYAFYYDFDIQHLYDLEHSFVYLDGEGNVTGVESSFHGKFLNSMIEGVLEFDDSHPVLYVQPGKHAFLPSQEYFQLYIERDAACNEKAGSDGFLIMPMFEDRFSADEEMNRKVKEYIRRNYSFVPAWEFMPESPDGRKEEEMLMPYRELDGLIAERLLDWIEKIKGVTEMEGEHETNRI
;
A
#
# COMPACT_ATOMS: atom_id res chain seq x y z
N MET A 1 6.44 22.25 20.75
CA MET A 1 5.78 21.09 20.09
C MET A 1 5.88 19.89 21.00
N LYS A 2 4.93 18.97 20.99
CA LYS A 2 4.91 17.75 21.84
C LYS A 2 5.96 16.72 21.41
N TYR A 3 6.42 16.79 20.15
CA TYR A 3 7.36 15.84 19.53
C TYR A 3 8.69 16.51 19.24
N GLU A 4 9.79 15.76 19.40
CA GLU A 4 11.17 16.26 19.25
C GLU A 4 11.60 16.31 17.78
N ASN A 5 11.05 15.45 16.93
CA ASN A 5 11.37 15.34 15.50
C ASN A 5 10.20 14.80 14.67
N ASP A 6 10.38 14.81 13.35
CA ASP A 6 9.36 14.37 12.38
C ASP A 6 9.03 12.87 12.50
N PHE A 7 9.98 12.04 12.87
CA PHE A 7 9.76 10.62 13.07
C PHE A 7 8.81 10.36 14.25
N GLU A 8 9.03 11.01 15.39
CA GLU A 8 8.15 10.88 16.55
C GLU A 8 6.74 11.38 16.27
N LEU A 9 6.63 12.48 15.50
CA LEU A 9 5.34 12.98 15.06
C LEU A 9 4.65 11.97 14.13
N ALA A 10 5.35 11.44 13.15
CA ALA A 10 4.79 10.44 12.24
C ALA A 10 4.40 9.15 12.99
N ALA A 11 5.26 8.66 13.88
CA ALA A 11 5.00 7.46 14.67
C ALA A 11 3.76 7.58 15.56
N ALA A 12 3.46 8.78 16.06
CA ALA A 12 2.32 9.00 16.95
C ALA A 12 0.95 8.97 16.26
N TYR A 13 0.90 9.04 14.93
CA TYR A 13 -0.35 9.12 14.17
C TYR A 13 -0.42 8.15 12.99
N VAL A 14 0.56 7.24 12.84
CA VAL A 14 0.52 6.26 11.75
C VAL A 14 -0.76 5.42 11.86
N PRO A 15 -1.54 5.27 10.77
CA PRO A 15 -2.72 4.42 10.80
C PRO A 15 -2.38 2.98 11.18
N HIS A 16 -3.13 2.42 12.14
CA HIS A 16 -3.10 0.99 12.42
C HIS A 16 -3.97 0.24 11.42
N LEU A 17 -3.41 -0.78 10.80
CA LEU A 17 -4.06 -1.50 9.73
C LEU A 17 -4.76 -2.77 10.23
N ARG A 18 -5.86 -3.12 9.59
CA ARG A 18 -6.59 -4.37 9.81
C ARG A 18 -6.55 -5.19 8.53
N TYR A 19 -5.86 -6.30 8.56
CA TYR A 19 -5.65 -7.17 7.41
C TYR A 19 -6.64 -8.32 7.40
N ASP A 20 -7.04 -8.76 6.20
CA ASP A 20 -7.73 -10.03 6.05
C ASP A 20 -6.84 -11.18 6.56
N LYS A 21 -7.40 -12.13 7.28
CA LYS A 21 -6.69 -13.28 7.84
C LYS A 21 -5.99 -14.15 6.80
N ALA A 22 -6.46 -14.12 5.56
CA ALA A 22 -5.88 -14.85 4.45
C ALA A 22 -4.93 -13.98 3.58
N GLU A 23 -4.64 -12.72 3.96
CA GLU A 23 -3.78 -11.81 3.21
C GLU A 23 -2.37 -12.38 3.04
N PRO A 24 -1.88 -12.62 1.79
CA PRO A 24 -0.57 -13.18 1.56
C PRO A 24 0.55 -12.14 1.50
N PHE A 25 0.21 -10.85 1.38
CA PHE A 25 1.20 -9.79 1.14
C PHE A 25 1.50 -9.03 2.42
N ALA A 26 2.76 -9.09 2.84
CA ALA A 26 3.24 -8.27 3.93
C ALA A 26 3.62 -6.86 3.43
N LEU A 27 3.32 -5.86 4.24
CA LEU A 27 3.78 -4.49 4.06
C LEU A 27 5.32 -4.45 4.13
N GLN A 28 5.98 -3.72 3.21
CA GLN A 28 7.45 -3.68 3.14
C GLN A 28 8.06 -2.43 3.76
N GLY A 29 7.30 -1.34 3.80
CA GLY A 29 7.71 -0.08 4.41
C GLY A 29 6.61 0.97 4.35
N ILE A 30 6.71 1.96 5.23
CA ILE A 30 5.82 3.12 5.29
C ILE A 30 6.66 4.38 5.19
N GLY A 31 6.53 5.09 4.06
CA GLY A 31 7.18 6.39 3.87
C GLY A 31 6.32 7.51 4.45
N TYR A 32 6.87 8.36 5.30
CA TYR A 32 6.15 9.52 5.78
C TYR A 32 6.68 10.83 5.16
N THR A 33 5.77 11.78 4.99
CA THR A 33 6.08 13.19 4.64
C THR A 33 5.21 14.11 5.49
N ILE A 34 5.82 15.13 6.12
CA ILE A 34 5.11 16.07 6.97
C ILE A 34 4.96 17.42 6.26
N TYR A 35 3.76 17.99 6.32
CA TYR A 35 3.41 19.26 5.70
C TYR A 35 2.97 20.26 6.75
N HIS A 36 3.68 21.40 6.83
CA HIS A 36 3.29 22.57 7.61
C HIS A 36 2.73 23.73 6.74
N GLY A 37 2.52 23.46 5.47
CA GLY A 37 2.01 24.39 4.48
C GLY A 37 1.69 23.67 3.17
N THR A 38 1.16 24.39 2.19
CA THR A 38 0.81 23.85 0.88
C THR A 38 2.04 23.39 0.11
N ALA A 39 2.08 22.11 -0.29
CA ALA A 39 3.16 21.52 -1.06
C ALA A 39 2.67 20.38 -1.96
N LYS A 40 3.50 20.01 -2.95
CA LYS A 40 3.25 18.79 -3.75
C LYS A 40 3.69 17.56 -2.97
N SER A 41 2.89 16.50 -3.06
CA SER A 41 3.28 15.19 -2.56
C SER A 41 4.48 14.66 -3.38
N PRO A 42 5.48 14.06 -2.71
CA PRO A 42 6.58 13.39 -3.39
C PRO A 42 6.19 11.96 -3.86
N SER A 43 5.12 11.40 -3.33
CA SER A 43 4.71 10.00 -3.56
C SER A 43 3.53 9.85 -4.52
N CYS A 44 2.73 10.91 -4.73
CA CYS A 44 1.59 10.90 -5.62
C CYS A 44 1.39 12.23 -6.35
N ARG A 45 0.54 12.24 -7.39
CA ARG A 45 0.25 13.45 -8.18
C ARG A 45 -0.78 14.36 -7.48
N ARG A 46 -0.48 14.78 -6.25
CA ARG A 46 -1.39 15.59 -5.44
C ARG A 46 -0.68 16.83 -4.90
N VAL A 47 -1.41 17.93 -4.79
CA VAL A 47 -1.03 19.09 -3.98
C VAL A 47 -1.80 19.00 -2.66
N ILE A 48 -1.08 19.05 -1.56
CA ILE A 48 -1.63 19.05 -0.21
C ILE A 48 -1.75 20.48 0.26
N GLU A 49 -2.98 20.94 0.46
CA GLU A 49 -3.28 22.30 0.89
C GLU A 49 -3.46 22.34 2.41
N ILE A 50 -2.52 22.95 3.12
CA ILE A 50 -2.53 23.02 4.59
C ILE A 50 -2.72 24.45 5.05
N PRO A 51 -3.83 24.76 5.75
CA PRO A 51 -4.04 26.07 6.36
C PRO A 51 -2.97 26.39 7.41
N GLU A 52 -2.74 27.67 7.64
CA GLU A 52 -1.81 28.16 8.67
C GLU A 52 -2.15 27.56 10.05
N GLY A 53 -1.12 27.13 10.77
CA GLY A 53 -1.26 26.52 12.10
C GLY A 53 -1.76 25.08 12.11
N LYS A 54 -1.93 24.45 10.95
CA LYS A 54 -2.27 23.02 10.81
C LYS A 54 -1.09 22.22 10.26
N THR A 55 -1.16 20.91 10.42
CA THR A 55 -0.16 19.97 9.92
C THR A 55 -0.89 18.83 9.19
N ALA A 56 -0.31 18.31 8.13
CA ALA A 56 -0.71 17.02 7.57
C ALA A 56 0.48 16.07 7.55
N ILE A 57 0.19 14.80 7.74
CA ILE A 57 1.15 13.71 7.61
C ILE A 57 0.65 12.80 6.50
N GLU A 58 1.44 12.66 5.45
CA GLU A 58 1.22 11.67 4.41
C GLU A 58 1.97 10.40 4.79
N TYR A 59 1.29 9.28 4.66
CA TYR A 59 1.86 7.94 4.77
C TYR A 59 1.69 7.23 3.43
N ALA A 60 2.79 6.72 2.88
CA ALA A 60 2.83 5.90 1.67
C ALA A 60 3.18 4.47 2.07
N PHE A 61 2.27 3.53 1.86
CA PHE A 61 2.37 2.13 2.26
C PHE A 61 2.79 1.31 1.05
N TYR A 62 3.96 0.69 1.12
CA TYR A 62 4.54 -0.07 0.02
C TYR A 62 4.42 -1.57 0.23
N TYR A 63 3.89 -2.25 -0.79
CA TYR A 63 3.84 -3.70 -0.93
C TYR A 63 4.58 -4.13 -2.20
N ASP A 64 5.25 -5.29 -2.16
CA ASP A 64 5.92 -5.83 -3.34
C ASP A 64 4.95 -6.20 -4.46
N PHE A 65 3.74 -6.59 -4.10
CA PHE A 65 2.67 -6.96 -5.01
C PHE A 65 1.33 -6.42 -4.55
N ASP A 66 0.50 -6.09 -5.51
CA ASP A 66 -0.95 -6.17 -5.48
C ASP A 66 -1.35 -7.53 -6.08
N ILE A 67 -2.52 -8.06 -5.77
CA ILE A 67 -2.96 -9.35 -6.30
C ILE A 67 -3.08 -9.36 -7.84
N GLN A 68 -3.17 -8.22 -8.49
CA GLN A 68 -3.30 -8.10 -9.93
C GLN A 68 -2.01 -7.66 -10.63
N HIS A 69 -1.09 -6.99 -9.92
CA HIS A 69 0.14 -6.45 -10.51
C HIS A 69 1.35 -6.45 -9.56
N LEU A 70 2.54 -6.32 -10.16
CA LEU A 70 3.78 -6.11 -9.43
C LEU A 70 3.79 -4.72 -8.83
N TYR A 71 4.12 -4.65 -7.57
CA TYR A 71 4.12 -3.60 -6.57
C TYR A 71 2.80 -2.84 -6.37
N ASP A 72 2.65 -2.31 -5.16
CA ASP A 72 1.56 -1.42 -4.80
C ASP A 72 2.03 -0.33 -3.86
N LEU A 73 1.42 0.86 -3.98
CA LEU A 73 1.71 2.02 -3.15
C LEU A 73 0.41 2.73 -2.80
N GLU A 74 -0.09 2.45 -1.61
CA GLU A 74 -1.30 3.05 -1.09
C GLU A 74 -0.99 4.20 -0.13
N HIS A 75 -1.96 5.09 0.09
CA HIS A 75 -1.71 6.33 0.83
C HIS A 75 -2.78 6.59 1.89
N SER A 76 -2.34 7.17 3.01
CA SER A 76 -3.23 7.82 3.97
C SER A 76 -2.69 9.19 4.33
N PHE A 77 -3.59 10.15 4.55
CA PHE A 77 -3.28 11.50 5.01
C PHE A 77 -3.99 11.74 6.33
N VAL A 78 -3.23 12.10 7.36
CA VAL A 78 -3.76 12.47 8.68
C VAL A 78 -3.55 13.96 8.88
N TYR A 79 -4.65 14.69 9.12
CA TYR A 79 -4.64 16.15 9.30
C TYR A 79 -4.79 16.50 10.77
N LEU A 80 -3.91 17.37 11.26
CA LEU A 80 -3.85 17.79 12.66
C LEU A 80 -4.15 19.29 12.79
N ASP A 81 -4.82 19.65 13.86
CA ASP A 81 -4.92 21.06 14.29
C ASP A 81 -3.65 21.53 15.04
N GLY A 82 -3.63 22.80 15.47
CA GLY A 82 -2.51 23.38 16.21
C GLY A 82 -2.26 22.78 17.60
N GLU A 83 -3.22 22.03 18.13
CA GLU A 83 -3.14 21.34 19.42
C GLU A 83 -2.71 19.88 19.28
N GLY A 84 -2.67 19.36 18.03
CA GLY A 84 -2.31 17.98 17.71
C GLY A 84 -3.50 17.02 17.69
N ASN A 85 -4.74 17.55 17.66
CA ASN A 85 -5.90 16.67 17.49
C ASN A 85 -6.06 16.30 16.01
N VAL A 86 -6.45 15.06 15.73
CA VAL A 86 -6.78 14.60 14.38
C VAL A 86 -8.09 15.27 13.95
N THR A 87 -8.06 16.03 12.87
CA THR A 87 -9.20 16.76 12.31
C THR A 87 -9.66 16.24 10.96
N GLY A 88 -8.92 15.30 10.37
CA GLY A 88 -9.26 14.66 9.11
C GLY A 88 -8.37 13.46 8.85
N VAL A 89 -8.93 12.47 8.17
CA VAL A 89 -8.22 11.31 7.65
C VAL A 89 -8.72 11.05 6.23
N GLU A 90 -7.82 10.99 5.28
CA GLU A 90 -8.11 10.55 3.92
C GLU A 90 -7.30 9.30 3.62
N SER A 91 -7.83 8.41 2.80
CA SER A 91 -7.13 7.21 2.36
C SER A 91 -7.36 6.92 0.89
N SER A 92 -6.39 6.27 0.26
CA SER A 92 -6.49 5.88 -1.14
C SER A 92 -7.41 4.67 -1.31
N PHE A 93 -8.17 4.71 -2.39
CA PHE A 93 -9.08 3.65 -2.79
C PHE A 93 -9.23 3.62 -4.31
N HIS A 94 -8.55 2.67 -4.97
CA HIS A 94 -8.58 2.49 -6.42
C HIS A 94 -8.30 3.79 -7.19
N GLY A 95 -7.17 4.45 -6.87
CA GLY A 95 -6.73 5.67 -7.55
C GLY A 95 -7.52 6.94 -7.18
N LYS A 96 -8.36 6.87 -6.14
CA LYS A 96 -9.07 8.03 -5.56
C LYS A 96 -8.68 8.19 -4.10
N PHE A 97 -8.86 9.40 -3.57
CA PHE A 97 -8.78 9.66 -2.14
C PHE A 97 -10.19 9.82 -1.58
N LEU A 98 -10.49 9.04 -0.55
CA LEU A 98 -11.78 9.07 0.14
C LEU A 98 -11.60 9.71 1.53
N ASN A 99 -12.61 10.47 1.97
CA ASN A 99 -12.66 10.90 3.35
C ASN A 99 -12.97 9.70 4.24
N SER A 100 -11.99 9.32 5.06
CA SER A 100 -12.13 8.24 6.04
C SER A 100 -12.59 8.74 7.41
N MET A 101 -12.50 10.07 7.68
CA MET A 101 -12.98 10.68 8.94
C MET A 101 -14.50 10.76 8.95
N ILE A 102 -15.17 9.62 9.15
CA ILE A 102 -16.63 9.50 9.20
C ILE A 102 -17.03 9.30 10.66
N GLU A 103 -17.85 10.21 11.18
CA GLU A 103 -18.34 10.17 12.57
C GLU A 103 -19.06 8.84 12.87
N GLY A 104 -18.65 8.19 13.95
CA GLY A 104 -19.23 6.92 14.39
C GLY A 104 -18.80 5.70 13.52
N VAL A 105 -17.86 5.88 12.58
CA VAL A 105 -17.36 4.82 11.71
C VAL A 105 -15.86 4.62 11.85
N LEU A 106 -15.06 5.71 11.69
CA LEU A 106 -13.61 5.59 11.86
C LEU A 106 -13.31 5.37 13.35
N GLU A 107 -12.63 4.28 13.63
CA GLU A 107 -12.12 3.94 14.95
C GLU A 107 -10.71 4.52 15.14
N PHE A 108 -10.34 4.73 16.39
CA PHE A 108 -9.00 5.14 16.80
C PHE A 108 -8.46 4.19 17.87
N ASP A 109 -7.19 3.84 17.73
CA ASP A 109 -6.40 3.21 18.76
C ASP A 109 -5.44 4.27 19.31
N ASP A 110 -5.79 4.91 20.43
CA ASP A 110 -5.22 6.15 20.94
C ASP A 110 -5.30 7.30 19.90
N SER A 111 -4.16 7.70 19.30
CA SER A 111 -4.09 8.72 18.24
C SER A 111 -4.00 8.14 16.83
N HIS A 112 -3.99 6.82 16.69
CA HIS A 112 -3.85 6.11 15.44
C HIS A 112 -5.21 5.85 14.79
N PRO A 113 -5.50 6.38 13.59
CA PRO A 113 -6.70 5.97 12.85
C PRO A 113 -6.63 4.48 12.50
N VAL A 114 -7.73 3.76 12.67
CA VAL A 114 -7.80 2.35 12.26
C VAL A 114 -8.36 2.24 10.85
N LEU A 115 -7.58 1.64 9.94
CA LEU A 115 -7.98 1.45 8.55
C LEU A 115 -8.00 -0.03 8.21
N TYR A 116 -9.03 -0.44 7.47
CA TYR A 116 -9.20 -1.80 6.97
C TYR A 116 -8.62 -1.90 5.57
N VAL A 117 -7.77 -2.89 5.36
CA VAL A 117 -7.04 -3.15 4.10
C VAL A 117 -7.87 -4.06 3.22
N GLN A 118 -8.16 -3.64 1.99
CA GLN A 118 -8.85 -4.50 1.03
C GLN A 118 -7.98 -5.70 0.68
N PRO A 119 -8.48 -6.94 0.84
CA PRO A 119 -7.70 -8.15 0.58
C PRO A 119 -7.05 -8.15 -0.80
N GLY A 120 -5.74 -8.31 -0.82
CA GLY A 120 -4.89 -8.38 -2.01
C GLY A 120 -4.79 -7.10 -2.85
N LYS A 121 -5.65 -6.09 -2.60
CA LYS A 121 -5.68 -4.81 -3.33
C LYS A 121 -5.15 -3.64 -2.50
N HIS A 122 -5.00 -3.82 -1.23
CA HIS A 122 -4.46 -2.93 -0.19
C HIS A 122 -5.14 -1.55 -0.07
N ALA A 123 -6.14 -1.24 -0.89
CA ALA A 123 -6.92 -0.01 -0.76
C ALA A 123 -7.60 0.09 0.61
N PHE A 124 -7.69 1.29 1.19
CA PHE A 124 -8.13 1.48 2.56
C PHE A 124 -9.57 1.97 2.68
N LEU A 125 -10.30 1.40 3.66
CA LEU A 125 -11.60 1.90 4.10
C LEU A 125 -11.65 2.04 5.63
N PRO A 126 -12.46 2.97 6.17
CA PRO A 126 -12.57 3.19 7.62
C PRO A 126 -13.36 2.09 8.35
N SER A 127 -13.97 1.16 7.63
CA SER A 127 -14.73 0.03 8.19
C SER A 127 -14.83 -1.12 7.20
N GLN A 128 -14.75 -2.36 7.72
CA GLN A 128 -14.87 -3.59 6.93
C GLN A 128 -16.23 -3.75 6.23
N GLU A 129 -17.30 -3.19 6.80
CA GLU A 129 -18.64 -3.29 6.25
C GLU A 129 -18.75 -2.66 4.86
N TYR A 130 -17.93 -1.66 4.54
CA TYR A 130 -17.96 -1.00 3.24
C TYR A 130 -17.46 -1.89 2.11
N PHE A 131 -16.64 -2.91 2.39
CA PHE A 131 -16.25 -3.88 1.38
C PHE A 131 -17.42 -4.72 0.87
N GLN A 132 -18.50 -4.84 1.65
CA GLN A 132 -19.71 -5.56 1.23
C GLN A 132 -20.46 -4.84 0.10
N LEU A 133 -20.18 -3.56 -0.16
CA LEU A 133 -20.74 -2.82 -1.27
C LEU A 133 -20.15 -3.26 -2.63
N TYR A 134 -19.04 -3.99 -2.62
CA TYR A 134 -18.38 -4.51 -3.82
C TYR A 134 -19.00 -5.84 -4.23
N ILE A 135 -19.67 -5.89 -5.40
CA ILE A 135 -20.32 -7.09 -5.91
C ILE A 135 -19.29 -8.18 -6.25
N GLU A 136 -18.13 -7.80 -6.84
CA GLU A 136 -17.08 -8.72 -7.30
C GLU A 136 -15.88 -8.72 -6.35
N ARG A 137 -16.09 -8.51 -5.06
CA ARG A 137 -15.02 -8.35 -4.07
C ARG A 137 -14.00 -9.49 -4.01
N ASP A 138 -14.43 -10.73 -4.28
CA ASP A 138 -13.58 -11.92 -4.22
C ASP A 138 -12.83 -12.17 -5.54
N ALA A 139 -13.38 -11.70 -6.67
CA ALA A 139 -12.84 -12.00 -8.00
C ALA A 139 -11.41 -11.46 -8.20
N ALA A 140 -11.06 -10.34 -7.56
CA ALA A 140 -9.71 -9.78 -7.65
C ALA A 140 -8.66 -10.78 -7.17
N CYS A 141 -8.91 -11.47 -6.04
CA CYS A 141 -7.95 -12.33 -5.38
C CYS A 141 -7.82 -13.73 -5.98
N ASN A 142 -8.76 -14.15 -6.83
CA ASN A 142 -8.74 -15.47 -7.46
C ASN A 142 -8.81 -15.40 -9.00
N GLU A 143 -9.97 -15.18 -9.59
CA GLU A 143 -10.17 -15.23 -11.05
C GLU A 143 -9.36 -14.16 -11.80
N LYS A 144 -9.20 -12.98 -11.20
CA LYS A 144 -8.49 -11.83 -11.77
C LYS A 144 -7.04 -11.70 -11.24
N ALA A 145 -6.56 -12.66 -10.45
CA ALA A 145 -5.19 -12.63 -9.96
C ALA A 145 -4.18 -12.51 -11.12
N GLY A 146 -3.25 -11.57 -11.01
CA GLY A 146 -2.24 -11.27 -12.03
C GLY A 146 -2.78 -10.61 -13.29
N SER A 147 -4.01 -10.07 -13.33
CA SER A 147 -4.62 -9.53 -14.56
C SER A 147 -3.83 -8.38 -15.18
N ASP A 148 -3.20 -7.52 -14.37
CA ASP A 148 -2.57 -6.28 -14.83
C ASP A 148 -1.04 -6.41 -15.05
N GLY A 149 -0.42 -7.42 -14.43
CA GLY A 149 0.98 -7.76 -14.66
C GLY A 149 1.95 -6.74 -14.04
N PHE A 150 2.82 -6.14 -14.85
CA PHE A 150 3.71 -5.07 -14.40
C PHE A 150 3.13 -3.71 -14.78
N LEU A 151 2.25 -3.18 -13.93
CA LEU A 151 1.66 -1.87 -14.09
C LEU A 151 2.64 -0.80 -13.58
N ILE A 152 3.27 -0.05 -14.51
CA ILE A 152 4.22 1.00 -14.14
C ILE A 152 3.45 2.29 -13.83
N MET A 153 3.56 2.74 -12.59
CA MET A 153 2.95 4.00 -12.17
C MET A 153 3.70 5.19 -12.78
N PRO A 154 3.02 6.31 -13.10
CA PRO A 154 3.63 7.46 -13.77
C PRO A 154 4.88 8.03 -13.11
N MET A 155 5.03 7.89 -11.79
CA MET A 155 6.20 8.34 -11.04
C MET A 155 7.45 7.48 -11.29
N PHE A 156 7.26 6.28 -11.86
CA PHE A 156 8.33 5.33 -12.14
C PHE A 156 8.57 5.08 -13.63
N GLU A 157 7.82 5.73 -14.55
CA GLU A 157 7.95 5.57 -16.00
C GLU A 157 9.37 5.85 -16.53
N ASP A 158 10.08 6.78 -15.88
CA ASP A 158 11.48 7.13 -16.25
C ASP A 158 12.50 6.11 -15.73
N ARG A 159 12.12 5.23 -14.80
CA ARG A 159 13.01 4.28 -14.12
C ARG A 159 12.80 2.84 -14.55
N PHE A 160 11.58 2.48 -14.91
CA PHE A 160 11.19 1.12 -15.24
C PHE A 160 10.45 1.06 -16.57
N SER A 161 10.63 -0.05 -17.28
CA SER A 161 9.86 -0.40 -18.46
C SER A 161 9.51 -1.90 -18.42
N ALA A 162 8.32 -2.24 -18.89
CA ALA A 162 7.90 -3.62 -19.04
C ALA A 162 7.56 -3.88 -20.51
N ASP A 163 8.15 -4.92 -21.09
CA ASP A 163 7.72 -5.48 -22.35
C ASP A 163 6.57 -6.50 -22.17
N GLU A 164 6.02 -6.99 -23.27
CA GLU A 164 4.92 -7.96 -23.23
C GLU A 164 5.31 -9.27 -22.55
N GLU A 165 6.57 -9.70 -22.71
CA GLU A 165 7.08 -10.93 -22.09
C GLU A 165 7.17 -10.78 -20.57
N MET A 166 7.72 -9.66 -20.07
CA MET A 166 7.78 -9.38 -18.65
C MET A 166 6.39 -9.28 -18.04
N ASN A 167 5.46 -8.60 -18.71
CA ASN A 167 4.08 -8.53 -18.29
C ASN A 167 3.44 -9.92 -18.15
N ARG A 168 3.64 -10.78 -19.13
CA ARG A 168 3.14 -12.16 -19.08
C ARG A 168 3.73 -12.95 -17.92
N LYS A 169 5.05 -12.86 -17.70
CA LYS A 169 5.75 -13.53 -16.62
C LYS A 169 5.23 -13.09 -15.24
N VAL A 170 5.03 -11.79 -15.04
CA VAL A 170 4.47 -11.26 -13.79
C VAL A 170 3.04 -11.76 -13.54
N LYS A 171 2.18 -11.75 -14.58
CA LYS A 171 0.80 -12.26 -14.49
C LYS A 171 0.77 -13.74 -14.05
N GLU A 172 1.58 -14.57 -14.69
CA GLU A 172 1.69 -15.99 -14.37
C GLU A 172 2.25 -16.22 -12.96
N TYR A 173 3.28 -15.45 -12.58
CA TYR A 173 3.90 -15.53 -11.26
C TYR A 173 2.90 -15.22 -10.14
N ILE A 174 2.16 -14.11 -10.26
CA ILE A 174 1.16 -13.71 -9.26
C ILE A 174 0.05 -14.76 -9.18
N ARG A 175 -0.52 -15.15 -10.31
CA ARG A 175 -1.61 -16.14 -10.35
C ARG A 175 -1.22 -17.46 -9.70
N ARG A 176 0.00 -17.92 -9.94
CA ARG A 176 0.49 -19.21 -9.43
C ARG A 176 0.80 -19.19 -7.93
N ASN A 177 1.36 -18.08 -7.45
CA ASN A 177 1.93 -18.03 -6.10
C ASN A 177 1.02 -17.36 -5.07
N TYR A 178 0.09 -16.50 -5.50
CA TYR A 178 -0.63 -15.61 -4.59
C TYR A 178 -2.16 -15.67 -4.70
N SER A 179 -2.74 -16.36 -5.69
CA SER A 179 -4.21 -16.50 -5.75
C SER A 179 -4.75 -17.08 -4.44
N PHE A 180 -5.75 -16.42 -3.86
CA PHE A 180 -6.37 -16.85 -2.62
C PHE A 180 -7.86 -16.48 -2.57
N VAL A 181 -8.56 -16.99 -1.56
CA VAL A 181 -9.94 -16.63 -1.26
C VAL A 181 -9.93 -15.80 0.02
N PRO A 182 -10.36 -14.54 0.01
CA PRO A 182 -10.43 -13.71 1.22
C PRO A 182 -11.30 -14.37 2.29
N ALA A 183 -10.86 -14.28 3.54
CA ALA A 183 -11.62 -14.78 4.69
C ALA A 183 -12.70 -13.79 5.13
N TRP A 184 -12.54 -12.50 4.80
CA TRP A 184 -13.33 -11.36 5.31
C TRP A 184 -13.40 -11.32 6.84
N GLU A 185 -12.34 -11.81 7.48
CA GLU A 185 -12.07 -11.74 8.90
C GLU A 185 -10.81 -10.90 9.11
N PHE A 186 -10.97 -9.73 9.71
CA PHE A 186 -9.89 -8.74 9.81
C PHE A 186 -9.17 -8.81 11.16
N MET A 187 -7.86 -8.86 11.09
CA MET A 187 -6.95 -9.02 12.23
C MET A 187 -6.08 -7.76 12.39
N PRO A 188 -5.69 -7.43 13.64
CA PRO A 188 -4.79 -6.30 13.90
C PRO A 188 -3.33 -6.60 13.55
N GLU A 189 -2.96 -7.87 13.44
CA GLU A 189 -1.60 -8.27 13.10
C GLU A 189 -1.40 -8.24 11.59
N SER A 190 -0.27 -7.66 11.15
CA SER A 190 0.18 -7.75 9.76
C SER A 190 0.53 -9.21 9.39
N PRO A 191 0.52 -9.59 8.10
CA PRO A 191 0.83 -10.96 7.67
C PRO A 191 2.19 -11.50 8.14
N ASP A 192 3.14 -10.64 8.44
CA ASP A 192 4.48 -10.99 8.95
C ASP A 192 4.71 -10.60 10.42
N GLY A 193 3.69 -10.10 11.10
CA GLY A 193 3.71 -9.75 12.53
C GLY A 193 4.45 -8.46 12.89
N ARG A 194 4.93 -7.67 11.90
CA ARG A 194 5.55 -6.36 12.15
C ARG A 194 4.48 -5.30 12.42
N LYS A 195 4.83 -4.32 13.25
CA LYS A 195 3.97 -3.16 13.52
C LYS A 195 4.27 -2.01 12.55
N GLU A 196 3.28 -1.16 12.32
CA GLU A 196 3.39 -0.04 11.41
C GLU A 196 4.50 0.93 11.81
N GLU A 197 4.68 1.21 13.12
CA GLU A 197 5.72 2.11 13.62
C GLU A 197 7.14 1.58 13.35
N GLU A 198 7.33 0.26 13.32
CA GLU A 198 8.62 -0.37 13.05
C GLU A 198 9.03 -0.25 11.58
N MET A 199 8.09 0.06 10.70
CA MET A 199 8.28 0.16 9.25
C MET A 199 8.35 1.59 8.74
N LEU A 200 8.23 2.60 9.65
CA LEU A 200 8.27 4.01 9.30
C LEU A 200 9.67 4.47 8.88
N MET A 201 9.72 5.20 7.78
CA MET A 201 10.92 5.89 7.30
C MET A 201 10.53 7.18 6.54
N PRO A 202 11.41 8.17 6.39
CA PRO A 202 11.19 9.28 5.48
C PRO A 202 10.86 8.78 4.08
N TYR A 203 9.89 9.39 3.36
CA TYR A 203 9.49 8.90 2.04
C TYR A 203 10.66 8.75 1.06
N ARG A 204 11.67 9.63 1.14
CA ARG A 204 12.87 9.52 0.29
C ARG A 204 13.60 8.17 0.46
N GLU A 205 13.61 7.61 1.65
CA GLU A 205 14.23 6.31 1.92
C GLU A 205 13.35 5.19 1.36
N LEU A 206 12.02 5.30 1.53
CA LEU A 206 11.07 4.37 0.93
C LEU A 206 11.17 4.35 -0.60
N ASP A 207 11.29 5.51 -1.26
CA ASP A 207 11.45 5.60 -2.72
C ASP A 207 12.69 4.83 -3.22
N GLY A 208 13.79 4.89 -2.47
CA GLY A 208 14.99 4.08 -2.73
C GLY A 208 14.74 2.58 -2.54
N LEU A 209 14.08 2.20 -1.45
CA LEU A 209 13.71 0.82 -1.14
C LEU A 209 12.80 0.22 -2.23
N ILE A 210 11.79 0.96 -2.69
CA ILE A 210 10.90 0.53 -3.79
C ILE A 210 11.70 0.21 -5.03
N ALA A 211 12.61 1.10 -5.43
CA ALA A 211 13.42 0.92 -6.63
C ALA A 211 14.31 -0.35 -6.55
N GLU A 212 14.97 -0.59 -5.41
CA GLU A 212 15.79 -1.76 -5.16
C GLU A 212 14.95 -3.05 -5.22
N ARG A 213 13.85 -3.11 -4.47
CA ARG A 213 12.99 -4.29 -4.42
C ARG A 213 12.33 -4.62 -5.76
N LEU A 214 11.94 -3.62 -6.53
CA LEU A 214 11.40 -3.84 -7.88
C LEU A 214 12.43 -4.48 -8.82
N LEU A 215 13.69 -4.03 -8.79
CA LEU A 215 14.76 -4.64 -9.57
C LEU A 215 14.97 -6.10 -9.17
N ASP A 216 15.04 -6.38 -7.88
CA ASP A 216 15.20 -7.75 -7.36
C ASP A 216 14.06 -8.68 -7.81
N TRP A 217 12.82 -8.19 -7.75
CA TRP A 217 11.66 -8.97 -8.19
C TRP A 217 11.64 -9.20 -9.69
N ILE A 218 12.02 -8.20 -10.50
CA ILE A 218 12.15 -8.33 -11.95
C ILE A 218 13.18 -9.42 -12.29
N GLU A 219 14.34 -9.41 -11.64
CA GLU A 219 15.38 -10.43 -11.86
C GLU A 219 14.92 -11.82 -11.41
N LYS A 220 14.30 -11.92 -10.24
CA LYS A 220 13.76 -13.17 -9.72
C LYS A 220 12.72 -13.79 -10.63
N ILE A 221 11.75 -12.99 -11.12
CA ILE A 221 10.70 -13.48 -12.03
C ILE A 221 11.29 -13.91 -13.37
N LYS A 222 12.30 -13.21 -13.91
CA LYS A 222 13.03 -13.64 -15.10
C LYS A 222 13.70 -15.00 -14.91
N GLY A 223 14.41 -15.17 -13.79
CA GLY A 223 15.16 -16.40 -13.51
C GLY A 223 14.29 -17.65 -13.28
N VAL A 224 13.13 -17.50 -12.64
CA VAL A 224 12.20 -18.63 -12.42
C VAL A 224 11.71 -19.22 -13.75
N THR A 225 11.45 -18.37 -14.74
CA THR A 225 10.91 -18.82 -16.04
C THR A 225 11.99 -19.47 -16.93
N GLU A 226 13.27 -19.11 -16.79
CA GLU A 226 14.37 -19.76 -17.52
C GLU A 226 14.59 -21.19 -17.04
N MET A 227 14.53 -21.43 -15.74
CA MET A 227 14.65 -22.78 -15.15
C MET A 227 13.49 -23.71 -15.56
N GLU A 228 12.27 -23.19 -15.69
CA GLU A 228 11.10 -23.99 -16.13
C GLU A 228 11.19 -24.34 -17.63
N GLY A 229 11.67 -23.43 -18.47
CA GLY A 229 11.88 -23.69 -19.91
C GLY A 229 12.94 -24.75 -20.20
N GLU A 230 14.01 -24.84 -19.39
CA GLU A 230 15.01 -25.89 -19.51
C GLU A 230 14.50 -27.27 -19.06
N HIS A 231 13.57 -27.34 -18.12
CA HIS A 231 12.94 -28.59 -17.67
C HIS A 231 11.94 -29.16 -18.68
N GLU A 232 11.23 -28.31 -19.43
CA GLU A 232 10.32 -28.77 -20.50
C GLU A 232 11.11 -29.27 -21.74
N THR A 233 12.20 -28.61 -22.11
CA THR A 233 13.03 -29.00 -23.26
C THR A 233 13.78 -30.33 -23.03
N ASN A 234 14.03 -30.70 -21.77
CA ASN A 234 14.69 -31.97 -21.43
C ASN A 234 13.72 -33.17 -21.26
N ARG A 235 12.42 -32.98 -21.53
CA ARG A 235 11.39 -34.04 -21.48
C ARG A 235 10.89 -34.50 -22.86
N ILE A 236 11.48 -34.01 -23.93
CA ILE A 236 11.27 -34.46 -25.28
C ILE A 236 12.50 -35.28 -25.71
#